data_d8024655b20ea5863cce0a0f50c64e5d
#
_entry.id   d8024655b20ea5863cce0a0f50c64e5d
#
_cell.length_a   1.000
_cell.length_b   1.000
_cell.length_c   1.000
_cell.angle_alpha   90.00
_cell.angle_beta   90.00
_cell.angle_gamma   90.00
#
_symmetry.space_group_name_H-M   'P 1'
#
loop_
_entity.id
_entity.type
_entity.pdbx_description
1 polymer ?
#
loop_
_entity_poly.entity_id
_entity_poly.type
_entity_poly.pdbx_seq_one_letter_code
_entity_poly.pdbx_strand_id
1 'polypeptide(L)'
;MLASNVIMDIIYIDLDNTICDYAGGYAEYKVKHPETLHPQSMEDFWTGLRPIDGAVKAVNDLRCKYEVYILSSPSARNPASYSGKRKWVELYFDYQMCERLILCRNKGLLKGDFLIDDLISGAGQENFEGYLSQFGSPEYSDWCTVGSALR
;
A
#
# COMPACT_ATOMS: atom_id res chain seq x y z
N MET A 1 -31.32 -18.05 15.74
CA MET A 1 -30.00 -18.36 15.17
C MET A 1 -29.09 -17.18 15.45
N LEU A 2 -28.08 -17.40 16.29
CA LEU A 2 -27.03 -16.41 16.43
C LEU A 2 -26.16 -16.50 15.17
N ALA A 3 -26.05 -15.39 14.41
CA ALA A 3 -25.11 -15.31 13.32
C ALA A 3 -23.71 -15.55 13.88
N SER A 4 -23.01 -16.57 13.38
CA SER A 4 -21.62 -16.79 13.73
C SER A 4 -20.82 -15.58 13.22
N ASN A 5 -20.31 -14.74 14.12
CA ASN A 5 -19.37 -13.69 13.76
C ASN A 5 -18.07 -14.38 13.31
N VAL A 6 -17.89 -14.49 11.99
CA VAL A 6 -16.61 -14.93 11.43
C VAL A 6 -15.64 -13.75 11.59
N ILE A 7 -14.69 -13.90 12.51
CA ILE A 7 -13.61 -12.94 12.67
C ILE A 7 -12.60 -13.22 11.56
N MET A 8 -12.44 -12.26 10.63
CA MET A 8 -11.45 -12.35 9.56
C MET A 8 -10.12 -11.75 10.03
N ASP A 9 -9.02 -12.35 9.60
CA ASP A 9 -7.71 -11.79 9.86
C ASP A 9 -7.54 -10.45 9.15
N ILE A 10 -6.77 -9.56 9.76
CA ILE A 10 -6.49 -8.23 9.26
C ILE A 10 -5.18 -8.22 8.49
N ILE A 11 -5.22 -7.75 7.26
CA ILE A 11 -4.04 -7.52 6.43
C ILE A 11 -3.90 -6.03 6.16
N TYR A 12 -2.73 -5.49 6.49
CA TYR A 12 -2.30 -4.17 6.04
C TYR A 12 -1.37 -4.33 4.85
N ILE A 13 -1.58 -3.50 3.82
CA ILE A 13 -0.77 -3.53 2.60
C ILE A 13 -0.22 -2.12 2.37
N ASP A 14 1.10 -2.00 2.27
CA ASP A 14 1.76 -0.76 1.91
C ASP A 14 1.39 -0.33 0.49
N LEU A 15 1.52 0.95 0.17
CA LEU A 15 1.16 1.51 -1.11
C LEU A 15 2.38 1.66 -2.04
N ASP A 16 3.33 2.51 -1.67
CA ASP A 16 4.46 2.87 -2.53
C ASP A 16 5.42 1.68 -2.70
N ASN A 17 5.70 1.31 -3.96
CA ASN A 17 6.55 0.16 -4.33
C ASN A 17 6.03 -1.19 -3.85
N THR A 18 4.78 -1.26 -3.44
CA THR A 18 4.07 -2.50 -3.10
C THR A 18 2.82 -2.65 -3.97
N ILE A 19 1.91 -1.68 -3.95
CA ILE A 19 0.73 -1.66 -4.85
C ILE A 19 0.96 -0.74 -6.04
N CYS A 20 1.52 0.46 -5.83
CA CYS A 20 1.85 1.39 -6.91
C CYS A 20 3.36 1.44 -7.18
N ASP A 21 3.69 1.68 -8.43
CA ASP A 21 5.09 1.80 -8.88
C ASP A 21 5.60 3.23 -8.63
N TYR A 22 5.97 3.51 -7.40
CA TYR A 22 6.50 4.82 -7.02
C TYR A 22 7.85 5.09 -7.68
N ALA A 23 8.79 4.14 -7.60
CA ALA A 23 10.15 4.32 -8.12
C ALA A 23 10.16 4.56 -9.63
N GLY A 24 9.41 3.75 -10.40
CA GLY A 24 9.29 3.91 -11.85
C GLY A 24 8.58 5.20 -12.21
N GLY A 25 7.51 5.53 -11.51
CA GLY A 25 6.77 6.78 -11.73
C GLY A 25 7.59 8.02 -11.40
N TYR A 26 8.40 7.96 -10.33
CA TYR A 26 9.32 9.05 -9.97
C TYR A 26 10.35 9.30 -11.08
N ALA A 27 10.98 8.24 -11.57
CA ALA A 27 11.96 8.35 -12.65
C ALA A 27 11.34 8.92 -13.93
N GLU A 28 10.15 8.44 -14.31
CA GLU A 28 9.42 8.93 -15.48
C GLU A 28 9.04 10.40 -15.34
N TYR A 29 8.56 10.81 -14.18
CA TYR A 29 8.16 12.20 -13.92
C TYR A 29 9.37 13.15 -14.01
N LYS A 30 10.51 12.74 -13.48
CA LYS A 30 11.77 13.53 -13.55
C LYS A 30 12.24 13.72 -14.98
N VAL A 31 12.07 12.73 -15.86
CA VAL A 31 12.42 12.86 -17.28
C VAL A 31 11.50 13.90 -17.96
N LYS A 32 10.21 13.89 -17.67
CA LYS A 32 9.23 14.82 -18.23
C LYS A 32 9.31 16.21 -17.62
N HIS A 33 9.70 16.31 -16.36
CA HIS A 33 9.74 17.55 -15.58
C HIS A 33 11.08 17.69 -14.85
N PRO A 34 12.21 17.85 -15.60
CA PRO A 34 13.54 17.86 -15.00
C PRO A 34 13.77 19.01 -14.02
N GLU A 35 13.00 20.09 -14.13
CA GLU A 35 13.05 21.24 -13.22
C GLU A 35 12.39 21.00 -11.87
N THR A 36 11.58 19.96 -11.74
CA THR A 36 10.87 19.65 -10.50
C THR A 36 11.80 18.91 -9.55
N LEU A 37 12.14 19.53 -8.42
CA LEU A 37 13.06 18.95 -7.43
C LEU A 37 12.41 17.81 -6.65
N HIS A 38 11.12 17.97 -6.34
CA HIS A 38 10.36 17.05 -5.49
C HIS A 38 9.04 16.65 -6.16
N PRO A 39 9.06 15.66 -7.06
CA PRO A 39 7.82 15.17 -7.73
C PRO A 39 6.71 14.82 -6.74
N GLN A 40 7.06 14.24 -5.58
CA GLN A 40 6.10 13.85 -4.55
C GLN A 40 5.36 15.03 -3.90
N SER A 41 5.79 16.26 -4.16
CA SER A 41 5.10 17.50 -3.74
C SER A 41 4.05 17.95 -4.76
N MET A 42 4.01 17.30 -5.92
CA MET A 42 3.09 17.61 -7.01
C MET A 42 1.92 16.61 -7.01
N GLU A 43 0.70 17.12 -7.05
CA GLU A 43 -0.48 16.25 -6.98
C GLU A 43 -0.62 15.35 -8.20
N ASP A 44 -0.29 15.86 -9.41
CA ASP A 44 -0.35 15.09 -10.65
C ASP A 44 0.68 13.96 -10.72
N PHE A 45 1.76 14.05 -9.96
CA PHE A 45 2.69 12.94 -9.79
C PHE A 45 1.97 11.70 -9.24
N TRP A 46 1.21 11.87 -8.16
CA TRP A 46 0.52 10.75 -7.50
C TRP A 46 -0.53 10.12 -8.39
N THR A 47 -1.35 10.93 -9.05
CA THR A 47 -2.42 10.42 -9.92
C THR A 47 -1.90 9.77 -11.20
N GLY A 48 -0.66 10.05 -11.59
CA GLY A 48 0.00 9.44 -12.75
C GLY A 48 0.71 8.13 -12.46
N LEU A 49 0.84 7.73 -11.21
CA LEU A 49 1.50 6.46 -10.86
C LEU A 49 0.68 5.26 -11.34
N ARG A 50 1.37 4.25 -11.85
CA ARG A 50 0.73 3.01 -12.31
C ARG A 50 0.74 1.96 -11.20
N PRO A 51 -0.26 1.07 -11.14
CA PRO A 51 -0.18 -0.09 -10.25
C PRO A 51 0.96 -1.02 -10.68
N ILE A 52 1.57 -1.68 -9.69
CA ILE A 52 2.46 -2.81 -9.95
C ILE A 52 1.64 -3.97 -10.56
N ASP A 53 2.24 -4.70 -11.48
CA ASP A 53 1.58 -5.81 -12.17
C ASP A 53 0.94 -6.79 -11.18
N GLY A 54 -0.34 -7.06 -11.39
CA GLY A 54 -1.12 -7.98 -10.59
C GLY A 54 -1.58 -7.46 -9.23
N ALA A 55 -1.16 -6.25 -8.82
CA ALA A 55 -1.45 -5.71 -7.50
C ALA A 55 -2.95 -5.52 -7.25
N VAL A 56 -3.63 -4.84 -8.15
CA VAL A 56 -5.07 -4.53 -7.97
C VAL A 56 -5.89 -5.80 -7.87
N LYS A 57 -5.64 -6.75 -8.78
CA LYS A 57 -6.33 -8.05 -8.75
C LYS A 57 -6.04 -8.80 -7.46
N ALA A 58 -4.77 -8.89 -7.04
CA ALA A 58 -4.37 -9.62 -5.85
C ALA A 58 -5.00 -9.01 -4.58
N VAL A 59 -4.98 -7.69 -4.45
CA VAL A 59 -5.61 -7.00 -3.32
C VAL A 59 -7.11 -7.27 -3.28
N ASN A 60 -7.79 -7.20 -4.42
CA ASN A 60 -9.22 -7.49 -4.48
C ASN A 60 -9.52 -8.95 -4.15
N ASP A 61 -8.68 -9.89 -4.56
CA ASP A 61 -8.82 -11.30 -4.19
C ASP A 61 -8.66 -11.51 -2.67
N LEU A 62 -7.70 -10.83 -2.05
CA LEU A 62 -7.49 -10.89 -0.60
C LEU A 62 -8.70 -10.34 0.17
N ARG A 63 -9.35 -9.30 -0.34
CA ARG A 63 -10.57 -8.73 0.28
C ARG A 63 -11.71 -9.72 0.42
N CYS A 64 -11.70 -10.80 -0.34
CA CYS A 64 -12.71 -11.85 -0.21
C CYS A 64 -12.53 -12.72 1.03
N LYS A 65 -11.33 -12.74 1.62
CA LYS A 65 -10.96 -13.63 2.74
C LYS A 65 -10.47 -12.89 3.98
N TYR A 66 -10.03 -11.66 3.83
CA TYR A 66 -9.39 -10.88 4.88
C TYR A 66 -10.02 -9.51 5.01
N GLU A 67 -9.87 -8.92 6.19
CA GLU A 67 -10.09 -7.49 6.41
C GLU A 67 -8.86 -6.75 5.89
N VAL A 68 -8.94 -6.18 4.68
CA VAL A 68 -7.81 -5.54 4.01
C VAL A 68 -7.85 -4.03 4.17
N TYR A 69 -6.73 -3.46 4.61
CA TYR A 69 -6.49 -2.02 4.72
C TYR A 69 -5.23 -1.66 3.95
N ILE A 70 -5.23 -0.52 3.27
CA ILE A 70 -4.01 0.05 2.71
C ILE A 70 -3.38 0.93 3.80
N LEU A 71 -2.12 0.65 4.14
CA LEU A 71 -1.38 1.35 5.19
C LEU A 71 -0.14 1.98 4.60
N SER A 72 -0.15 3.30 4.47
CA SER A 72 0.93 4.06 3.84
C SER A 72 1.45 5.14 4.78
N SER A 73 2.75 5.44 4.64
CA SER A 73 3.44 6.43 5.45
C SER A 73 3.73 7.67 4.59
N PRO A 74 2.85 8.69 4.61
CA PRO A 74 3.07 9.88 3.81
C PRO A 74 4.16 10.77 4.41
N SER A 75 4.74 11.64 3.58
CA SER A 75 5.68 12.65 4.06
C SER A 75 4.92 13.81 4.71
N ALA A 76 5.21 14.06 5.98
CA ALA A 76 4.62 15.17 6.71
C ALA A 76 5.01 16.54 6.11
N ARG A 77 6.09 16.61 5.32
CA ARG A 77 6.53 17.83 4.63
C ARG A 77 5.74 18.10 3.34
N ASN A 78 5.04 17.09 2.81
CA ASN A 78 4.36 17.16 1.52
C ASN A 78 2.87 16.89 1.69
N PRO A 79 2.03 17.93 1.91
CA PRO A 79 0.58 17.71 2.00
C PRO A 79 0.01 16.99 0.77
N ALA A 80 0.58 17.21 -0.42
CA ALA A 80 0.17 16.53 -1.65
C ALA A 80 0.35 15.01 -1.57
N SER A 81 1.26 14.49 -0.74
CA SER A 81 1.41 13.04 -0.55
C SER A 81 0.20 12.43 0.15
N TYR A 82 -0.46 13.17 1.04
CA TYR A 82 -1.69 12.72 1.70
C TYR A 82 -2.86 12.68 0.72
N SER A 83 -3.15 13.81 0.08
CA SER A 83 -4.26 13.91 -0.88
C SER A 83 -4.01 13.07 -2.12
N GLY A 84 -2.77 13.01 -2.59
CA GLY A 84 -2.39 12.21 -3.75
C GLY A 84 -2.58 10.71 -3.54
N LYS A 85 -2.18 10.17 -2.41
CA LYS A 85 -2.40 8.76 -2.06
C LYS A 85 -3.90 8.45 -1.99
N ARG A 86 -4.68 9.32 -1.37
CA ARG A 86 -6.14 9.15 -1.28
C ARG A 86 -6.79 9.13 -2.67
N LYS A 87 -6.40 10.03 -3.55
CA LYS A 87 -6.90 10.09 -4.93
C LYS A 87 -6.49 8.85 -5.73
N TRP A 88 -5.26 8.41 -5.56
CA TRP A 88 -4.76 7.21 -6.24
C TRP A 88 -5.58 5.97 -5.89
N VAL A 89 -5.91 5.79 -4.61
CA VAL A 89 -6.74 4.65 -4.17
C VAL A 89 -8.12 4.69 -4.84
N GLU A 90 -8.72 5.87 -4.99
CA GLU A 90 -10.00 6.01 -5.67
C GLU A 90 -9.91 5.69 -7.18
N LEU A 91 -8.78 5.99 -7.82
CA LEU A 91 -8.58 5.69 -9.25
C LEU A 91 -8.54 4.19 -9.55
N TYR A 92 -7.99 3.38 -8.65
CA TYR A 92 -7.73 1.96 -8.92
C TYR A 92 -8.57 1.00 -8.09
N PHE A 93 -9.22 1.48 -7.04
CA PHE A 93 -10.11 0.70 -6.18
C PHE A 93 -11.47 1.38 -6.05
N ASP A 94 -12.36 0.76 -5.29
CA ASP A 94 -13.67 1.32 -5.00
C ASP A 94 -13.64 2.32 -3.83
N TYR A 95 -14.75 3.01 -3.60
CA TYR A 95 -14.86 3.96 -2.50
C TYR A 95 -14.70 3.28 -1.13
N GLN A 96 -15.14 2.02 -1.00
CA GLN A 96 -15.00 1.28 0.24
C GLN A 96 -13.52 1.11 0.62
N MET A 97 -12.62 0.91 -0.35
CA MET A 97 -11.19 0.86 -0.07
C MET A 97 -10.64 2.22 0.37
N CYS A 98 -11.21 3.33 -0.10
CA CYS A 98 -10.86 4.66 0.38
C CYS A 98 -11.15 4.83 1.87
N GLU A 99 -12.21 4.23 2.37
CA GLU A 99 -12.53 4.22 3.81
C GLU A 99 -11.57 3.34 4.62
N ARG A 100 -10.85 2.46 3.93
CA ARG A 100 -9.86 1.55 4.52
C ARG A 100 -8.41 1.98 4.23
N LEU A 101 -8.21 3.22 3.83
CA LEU A 101 -6.88 3.81 3.67
C LEU A 101 -6.45 4.43 5.00
N ILE A 102 -5.32 3.94 5.52
CA ILE A 102 -4.71 4.44 6.75
C ILE A 102 -3.40 5.13 6.37
N LEU A 103 -3.27 6.40 6.71
CA LEU A 103 -2.05 7.18 6.55
C LEU A 103 -1.42 7.38 7.93
N CYS A 104 -0.29 6.73 8.16
CA CYS A 104 0.35 6.72 9.46
C CYS A 104 1.87 6.65 9.33
N ARG A 105 2.59 7.50 10.05
CA ARG A 105 4.06 7.55 10.05
C ARG A 105 4.70 6.41 10.85
N ASN A 106 3.95 5.77 11.73
CA ASN A 106 4.45 4.66 12.55
C ASN A 106 3.51 3.45 12.42
N LYS A 107 3.86 2.55 11.52
CA LYS A 107 3.07 1.34 11.22
C LYS A 107 3.05 0.36 12.39
N GLY A 108 3.99 0.49 13.33
CA GLY A 108 4.03 -0.32 14.55
C GLY A 108 2.90 -0.04 15.53
N LEU A 109 2.16 1.06 15.36
CA LEU A 109 0.99 1.38 16.18
C LEU A 109 -0.24 0.55 15.81
N LEU A 110 -0.28 0.01 14.60
CA LEU A 110 -1.43 -0.72 14.07
C LEU A 110 -1.42 -2.16 14.58
N LYS A 111 -2.59 -2.63 15.00
CA LYS A 111 -2.81 -4.02 15.42
C LYS A 111 -3.45 -4.80 14.28
N GLY A 112 -2.86 -5.92 13.91
CA GLY A 112 -3.37 -6.78 12.84
C GLY A 112 -2.53 -8.03 12.72
N ASP A 113 -2.88 -8.87 11.77
CA ASP A 113 -2.26 -10.20 11.64
C ASP A 113 -1.11 -10.18 10.64
N PHE A 114 -1.24 -9.43 9.55
CA PHE A 114 -0.25 -9.38 8.48
C PHE A 114 0.02 -7.96 8.04
N LEU A 115 1.28 -7.68 7.70
CA LEU A 115 1.71 -6.47 7.00
C LEU A 115 2.52 -6.87 5.78
N ILE A 116 2.08 -6.44 4.60
CA ILE A 116 2.81 -6.62 3.34
C ILE A 116 3.42 -5.27 2.98
N ASP A 117 4.74 -5.19 2.96
CA ASP A 117 5.47 -3.94 2.77
C ASP A 117 6.80 -4.24 2.06
N ASP A 118 7.25 -3.37 1.16
CA ASP A 118 8.54 -3.51 0.50
C ASP A 118 9.72 -3.20 1.44
N LEU A 119 9.46 -2.45 2.51
CA LEU A 119 10.45 -2.12 3.54
C LEU A 119 10.14 -2.86 4.84
N ILE A 120 11.20 -3.15 5.59
CA ILE A 120 11.09 -3.83 6.89
C ILE A 120 11.34 -2.88 8.06
N SER A 121 11.69 -1.63 7.77
CA SER A 121 11.98 -0.60 8.77
C SER A 121 11.85 0.80 8.16
N GLY A 122 11.95 1.81 9.00
CA GLY A 122 11.95 3.22 8.58
C GLY A 122 10.61 3.94 8.80
N ALA A 123 9.51 3.18 8.91
CA ALA A 123 8.19 3.73 9.21
C ALA A 123 7.45 2.89 10.27
N GLY A 124 8.20 2.29 11.20
CA GLY A 124 7.66 1.51 12.30
C GLY A 124 7.33 0.05 11.96
N GLN A 125 7.69 -0.43 10.75
CA GLN A 125 7.44 -1.82 10.36
C GLN A 125 8.07 -2.81 11.34
N GLU A 126 9.25 -2.50 11.86
CA GLU A 126 10.01 -3.31 12.81
C GLU A 126 9.27 -3.53 14.15
N ASN A 127 8.31 -2.68 14.45
CA ASN A 127 7.51 -2.75 15.67
C ASN A 127 6.10 -3.32 15.43
N PHE A 128 5.80 -3.72 14.20
CA PHE A 128 4.54 -4.41 13.91
C PHE A 128 4.55 -5.78 14.57
N GLU A 129 3.54 -6.07 15.39
CA GLU A 129 3.50 -7.30 16.19
C GLU A 129 3.00 -8.52 15.43
N GLY A 130 2.38 -8.33 14.26
CA GLY A 130 1.95 -9.43 13.39
C GLY A 130 3.08 -9.93 12.49
N TYR A 131 2.69 -10.68 11.45
CA TYR A 131 3.64 -11.23 10.48
C TYR A 131 3.93 -10.21 9.38
N LEU A 132 5.21 -9.88 9.20
CA LEU A 132 5.68 -8.98 8.14
C LEU A 132 6.16 -9.79 6.94
N SER A 133 5.52 -9.58 5.77
CA SER A 133 5.93 -10.15 4.48
C SER A 133 6.61 -9.05 3.68
N GLN A 134 7.91 -9.19 3.42
CA GLN A 134 8.63 -8.20 2.63
C GLN A 134 8.37 -8.41 1.14
N PHE A 135 7.56 -7.53 0.55
CA PHE A 135 7.29 -7.53 -0.88
C PHE A 135 8.57 -7.20 -1.67
N GLY A 136 8.84 -7.97 -2.72
CA GLY A 136 10.06 -7.85 -3.52
C GLY A 136 11.23 -8.70 -3.02
N SER A 137 11.09 -9.35 -1.86
CA SER A 137 12.06 -10.33 -1.38
C SER A 137 11.98 -11.62 -2.21
N PRO A 138 12.99 -12.51 -2.15
CA PRO A 138 12.91 -13.80 -2.87
C PRO A 138 11.68 -14.63 -2.50
N GLU A 139 11.22 -14.56 -1.25
CA GLU A 139 10.07 -15.31 -0.75
C GLU A 139 8.74 -14.72 -1.23
N TYR A 140 8.67 -13.40 -1.40
CA TYR A 140 7.48 -12.66 -1.83
C TYR A 140 7.81 -11.75 -3.01
N SER A 141 8.31 -12.34 -4.10
CA SER A 141 8.92 -11.61 -5.21
C SER A 141 7.91 -10.81 -6.06
N ASP A 142 6.66 -11.23 -6.09
CA ASP A 142 5.58 -10.60 -6.86
C ASP A 142 4.21 -10.88 -6.23
N TRP A 143 3.17 -10.30 -6.79
CA TRP A 143 1.80 -10.47 -6.29
C TRP A 143 1.25 -11.88 -6.49
N CYS A 144 1.71 -12.59 -7.50
CA CYS A 144 1.33 -13.98 -7.71
C CYS A 144 1.83 -14.85 -6.55
N THR A 145 3.08 -14.66 -6.15
CA THR A 145 3.72 -15.38 -5.04
C THR A 145 3.05 -15.02 -3.70
N VAL A 146 2.80 -13.74 -3.45
CA VAL A 146 2.09 -13.29 -2.24
C VAL A 146 0.69 -13.90 -2.17
N GLY A 147 -0.06 -13.87 -3.25
CA GLY A 147 -1.40 -14.45 -3.30
C GLY A 147 -1.41 -15.95 -3.03
N SER A 148 -0.40 -16.68 -3.50
CA SER A 148 -0.28 -18.11 -3.23
C SER A 148 0.05 -18.40 -1.77
N ALA A 149 0.88 -17.58 -1.13
CA ALA A 149 1.29 -17.75 0.27
C ALA A 149 0.15 -17.48 1.26
N LEU A 150 -0.81 -16.62 0.88
CA LEU A 150 -1.92 -16.18 1.74
C LEU A 150 -3.27 -16.86 1.41
N ARG A 151 -3.23 -17.93 0.66
CA ARG A 151 -4.44 -18.72 0.36
C ARG A 151 -4.91 -19.57 1.53
#